data_f39048712c791511c70279627d539ee9
#
_entry.id   f39048712c791511c70279627d539ee9
#
_cell.length_a   1.000
_cell.length_b   1.000
_cell.length_c   1.000
_cell.angle_alpha   90.00
_cell.angle_beta   90.00
_cell.angle_gamma   90.00
#
_symmetry.space_group_name_H-M   'P 1'
#
loop_
_entity.id
_entity.type
_entity.pdbx_description
1 polymer ?
#
loop_
_entity_poly.entity_id
_entity_poly.type
_entity_poly.pdbx_seq_one_letter_code
_entity_poly.pdbx_strand_id
1 'polypeptide(L)'
;KYKTDRADACDMHVDTIEIAPKDFDANSLYALGSSLGKNITIESLMKLLPDQITYKDHMYITKDHGLLKYDGKDANVEIPEEITWIAPEAFYRNETLKNVKLPSKITTIEENTLYGCSELEAVIIPDQVTMIGKSAFDECTVLKSVTFGKSLKVIKDHAFASVNIRNFTIPSGIQKIETGAFAGINQIGTVTFEGSTKYVAADAFMNSTGIKLVYKKGIKEAQTELSYDYIIARKNGNNKVRTTWQPVSGANGYQLKFSTDKKFKKVLKTVMVKKNVSNATTYVKNKK
;
A
#
# COMPACT_ATOMS: atom_id res chain seq x y z
N LYS A 1 -36.16 2.60 6.91
CA LYS A 1 -36.11 4.09 6.85
C LYS A 1 -35.40 4.57 8.10
N TYR A 2 -34.13 4.90 7.98
CA TYR A 2 -33.37 5.52 9.08
C TYR A 2 -33.54 7.04 8.95
N LYS A 3 -34.04 7.72 9.98
CA LYS A 3 -33.88 9.16 10.16
C LYS A 3 -32.60 9.39 10.91
N THR A 4 -31.64 10.04 10.26
CA THR A 4 -30.47 10.58 10.94
C THR A 4 -30.75 12.04 11.29
N ASP A 5 -31.02 12.31 12.56
CA ASP A 5 -30.86 13.67 13.09
C ASP A 5 -29.37 13.96 13.24
N ARG A 6 -28.93 15.09 12.71
CA ARG A 6 -27.53 15.52 12.53
C ARG A 6 -26.88 16.10 13.79
N ALA A 7 -27.25 15.66 14.97
CA ALA A 7 -26.55 16.01 16.21
C ALA A 7 -26.11 14.69 16.85
N ASP A 8 -24.81 14.58 17.15
CA ASP A 8 -24.18 13.51 17.91
C ASP A 8 -23.78 12.21 17.18
N ALA A 9 -23.16 12.35 16.01
CA ALA A 9 -22.60 11.18 15.28
C ALA A 9 -21.34 10.55 15.94
N CYS A 10 -20.90 11.04 17.11
CA CYS A 10 -19.66 10.59 17.75
C CYS A 10 -19.83 9.52 18.83
N ASP A 11 -21.07 9.23 19.26
CA ASP A 11 -21.34 8.33 20.40
C ASP A 11 -22.34 7.20 20.10
N MET A 12 -22.48 6.76 18.86
CA MET A 12 -23.27 5.56 18.59
C MET A 12 -22.49 4.30 18.98
N HIS A 13 -22.65 3.86 20.20
CA HIS A 13 -22.30 2.49 20.60
C HIS A 13 -23.32 1.54 19.99
N VAL A 14 -22.90 0.79 18.98
CA VAL A 14 -23.71 -0.32 18.46
C VAL A 14 -23.33 -1.56 19.24
N ASP A 15 -24.13 -1.89 20.26
CA ASP A 15 -23.87 -3.05 21.12
C ASP A 15 -24.23 -4.38 20.44
N THR A 16 -25.15 -4.36 19.51
CA THR A 16 -25.62 -5.57 18.81
C THR A 16 -26.05 -5.23 17.39
N ILE A 17 -25.58 -6.02 16.44
CA ILE A 17 -26.07 -6.03 15.06
C ILE A 17 -26.77 -7.36 14.84
N GLU A 18 -28.10 -7.33 14.64
CA GLU A 18 -28.84 -8.49 14.19
C GLU A 18 -28.78 -8.56 12.66
N ILE A 19 -28.14 -9.62 12.16
CA ILE A 19 -27.99 -9.88 10.72
C ILE A 19 -28.75 -11.16 10.41
N ALA A 20 -29.65 -11.09 9.45
CA ALA A 20 -30.28 -12.29 8.91
C ALA A 20 -29.25 -13.00 7.99
N PRO A 21 -28.80 -14.23 8.34
CA PRO A 21 -27.70 -14.90 7.62
C PRO A 21 -27.98 -15.10 6.12
N LYS A 22 -29.25 -15.17 5.73
CA LYS A 22 -29.65 -15.36 4.32
C LYS A 22 -29.42 -14.14 3.41
N ASP A 23 -29.18 -12.97 4.00
CA ASP A 23 -29.06 -11.71 3.27
C ASP A 23 -27.60 -11.29 3.05
N PHE A 24 -26.64 -12.06 3.58
CA PHE A 24 -25.20 -11.76 3.49
C PHE A 24 -24.40 -12.98 3.03
N ASP A 25 -23.46 -12.76 2.12
CA ASP A 25 -22.40 -13.70 1.84
C ASP A 25 -21.25 -13.58 2.87
N ALA A 26 -20.37 -14.57 2.90
CA ALA A 26 -19.27 -14.63 3.85
C ALA A 26 -18.28 -13.44 3.71
N ASN A 27 -18.08 -12.94 2.48
CA ASN A 27 -17.21 -11.81 2.18
C ASN A 27 -17.78 -10.50 2.75
N SER A 28 -19.08 -10.25 2.52
CA SER A 28 -19.76 -9.05 3.04
C SER A 28 -19.74 -9.01 4.56
N LEU A 29 -19.93 -10.14 5.24
CA LEU A 29 -19.85 -10.23 6.70
C LEU A 29 -18.44 -10.03 7.23
N TYR A 30 -17.44 -10.60 6.57
CA TYR A 30 -16.03 -10.42 6.95
C TYR A 30 -15.61 -8.95 6.80
N ALA A 31 -15.96 -8.33 5.67
CA ALA A 31 -15.69 -6.92 5.41
C ALA A 31 -16.41 -5.99 6.41
N LEU A 32 -17.67 -6.30 6.75
CA LEU A 32 -18.44 -5.55 7.74
C LEU A 32 -17.81 -5.65 9.13
N GLY A 33 -17.36 -6.83 9.56
CA GLY A 33 -16.68 -7.04 10.83
C GLY A 33 -15.41 -6.21 10.94
N SER A 34 -14.60 -6.22 9.89
CA SER A 34 -13.37 -5.43 9.79
C SER A 34 -13.66 -3.92 9.87
N SER A 35 -14.68 -3.43 9.14
CA SER A 35 -15.05 -2.01 9.13
C SER A 35 -15.58 -1.50 10.47
N LEU A 36 -16.18 -2.38 11.27
CA LEU A 36 -16.72 -2.05 12.59
C LEU A 36 -15.70 -2.24 13.73
N GLY A 37 -14.44 -2.60 13.42
CA GLY A 37 -13.41 -2.87 14.41
C GLY A 37 -13.73 -4.06 15.32
N LYS A 38 -14.68 -4.92 14.92
CA LYS A 38 -15.02 -6.16 15.63
C LYS A 38 -14.44 -7.33 14.86
N ASN A 39 -13.57 -8.11 15.51
CA ASN A 39 -13.06 -9.34 14.96
C ASN A 39 -14.18 -10.37 14.85
N ILE A 40 -14.78 -10.49 13.69
CA ILE A 40 -15.61 -11.65 13.35
C ILE A 40 -14.65 -12.80 13.10
N THR A 41 -14.63 -13.78 13.99
CA THR A 41 -13.76 -14.94 13.79
C THR A 41 -14.32 -15.84 12.70
N ILE A 42 -13.44 -16.55 12.01
CA ILE A 42 -13.84 -17.51 10.95
C ILE A 42 -14.73 -18.59 11.54
N GLU A 43 -14.48 -19.05 12.78
CA GLU A 43 -15.33 -20.00 13.47
C GLU A 43 -16.74 -19.46 13.69
N SER A 44 -16.88 -18.17 13.99
CA SER A 44 -18.17 -17.50 14.09
C SER A 44 -18.89 -17.44 12.75
N LEU A 45 -18.15 -17.12 11.65
CA LEU A 45 -18.72 -17.15 10.30
C LEU A 45 -19.16 -18.54 9.88
N MET A 46 -18.37 -19.58 10.15
CA MET A 46 -18.73 -20.97 9.83
C MET A 46 -19.99 -21.42 10.59
N LYS A 47 -20.19 -20.96 11.83
CA LYS A 47 -21.42 -21.23 12.58
C LYS A 47 -22.64 -20.52 12.02
N LEU A 48 -22.45 -19.27 11.54
CA LEU A 48 -23.53 -18.45 10.99
C LEU A 48 -23.88 -18.86 9.56
N LEU A 49 -22.89 -19.31 8.78
CA LEU A 49 -22.99 -19.60 7.35
C LEU A 49 -22.37 -20.96 7.04
N PRO A 50 -22.86 -22.08 7.60
CA PRO A 50 -22.21 -23.39 7.53
C PRO A 50 -22.04 -23.90 6.09
N ASP A 51 -22.91 -23.51 5.17
CA ASP A 51 -22.89 -23.96 3.78
C ASP A 51 -22.12 -23.01 2.85
N GLN A 52 -21.56 -21.94 3.38
CA GLN A 52 -20.88 -20.91 2.57
C GLN A 52 -19.34 -20.94 2.70
N ILE A 53 -18.82 -21.63 3.68
CA ILE A 53 -17.38 -21.73 3.91
C ILE A 53 -16.96 -23.19 3.96
N THR A 54 -16.01 -23.56 3.13
CA THR A 54 -15.39 -24.88 3.12
C THR A 54 -13.97 -24.77 3.69
N TYR A 55 -13.62 -25.69 4.60
CA TYR A 55 -12.26 -25.86 5.06
C TYR A 55 -11.61 -27.03 4.36
N LYS A 56 -10.55 -26.75 3.61
CA LYS A 56 -9.80 -27.77 2.85
C LYS A 56 -8.35 -27.35 2.71
N ASP A 57 -7.42 -28.28 2.88
CA ASP A 57 -5.98 -28.06 2.71
C ASP A 57 -5.48 -26.81 3.49
N HIS A 58 -5.93 -26.66 4.74
CA HIS A 58 -5.68 -25.50 5.61
C HIS A 58 -6.21 -24.17 5.07
N MET A 59 -7.11 -24.16 4.11
CA MET A 59 -7.72 -22.98 3.51
C MET A 59 -9.20 -22.88 3.90
N TYR A 60 -9.63 -21.71 4.32
CA TYR A 60 -11.03 -21.36 4.52
C TYR A 60 -11.53 -20.68 3.25
N ILE A 61 -12.27 -21.40 2.44
CA ILE A 61 -12.71 -20.98 1.10
C ILE A 61 -14.21 -20.72 1.11
N THR A 62 -14.61 -19.55 0.61
CA THR A 62 -16.02 -19.19 0.47
C THR A 62 -16.63 -19.79 -0.79
N LYS A 63 -17.95 -19.94 -0.80
CA LYS A 63 -18.72 -20.48 -1.96
C LYS A 63 -18.55 -19.61 -3.22
N ASP A 64 -18.25 -18.32 -3.08
CA ASP A 64 -17.97 -17.39 -4.16
C ASP A 64 -16.47 -17.33 -4.53
N HIS A 65 -15.72 -18.38 -4.21
CA HIS A 65 -14.31 -18.54 -4.54
C HIS A 65 -13.37 -17.50 -3.90
N GLY A 66 -13.63 -17.13 -2.68
CA GLY A 66 -12.73 -16.30 -1.87
C GLY A 66 -11.88 -17.13 -0.90
N LEU A 67 -10.61 -16.78 -0.73
CA LEU A 67 -9.77 -17.32 0.34
C LEU A 67 -9.81 -16.38 1.54
N LEU A 68 -10.49 -16.78 2.62
CA LEU A 68 -10.55 -16.00 3.85
C LEU A 68 -9.28 -16.09 4.67
N LYS A 69 -8.73 -17.30 4.81
CA LYS A 69 -7.53 -17.55 5.63
C LYS A 69 -6.85 -18.84 5.22
N TYR A 70 -5.55 -18.87 5.39
CA TYR A 70 -4.71 -20.05 5.41
C TYR A 70 -4.12 -20.21 6.83
N ASP A 71 -4.34 -21.33 7.49
CA ASP A 71 -3.82 -21.64 8.83
C ASP A 71 -2.80 -22.78 8.88
N GLY A 72 -2.39 -23.27 7.70
CA GLY A 72 -1.36 -24.28 7.56
C GLY A 72 0.05 -23.76 7.82
N LYS A 73 0.98 -24.70 7.91
CA LYS A 73 2.41 -24.44 8.13
C LYS A 73 3.28 -24.98 7.00
N ASP A 74 2.70 -25.18 5.83
CA ASP A 74 3.44 -25.67 4.67
C ASP A 74 4.40 -24.60 4.15
N ALA A 75 5.62 -25.03 3.83
CA ALA A 75 6.62 -24.13 3.26
C ALA A 75 6.29 -23.69 1.84
N ASN A 76 5.52 -24.48 1.10
CA ASN A 76 5.10 -24.21 -0.26
C ASN A 76 3.59 -24.34 -0.35
N VAL A 77 2.91 -23.27 -0.72
CA VAL A 77 1.46 -23.23 -0.85
C VAL A 77 1.06 -22.86 -2.26
N GLU A 78 0.22 -23.67 -2.87
CA GLU A 78 -0.44 -23.35 -4.13
C GLU A 78 -1.91 -23.03 -3.84
N ILE A 79 -2.30 -21.77 -4.06
CA ILE A 79 -3.70 -21.36 -3.92
C ILE A 79 -4.45 -21.81 -5.18
N PRO A 80 -5.60 -22.50 -5.04
CA PRO A 80 -6.36 -23.02 -6.18
C PRO A 80 -6.72 -21.95 -7.21
N GLU A 81 -6.63 -22.28 -8.50
CA GLU A 81 -6.89 -21.33 -9.61
C GLU A 81 -8.37 -20.88 -9.72
N GLU A 82 -9.30 -21.54 -9.04
CA GLU A 82 -10.69 -21.08 -8.90
C GLU A 82 -10.82 -19.88 -7.97
N ILE A 83 -9.86 -19.62 -7.08
CA ILE A 83 -9.90 -18.48 -6.17
C ILE A 83 -9.79 -17.18 -6.96
N THR A 84 -10.74 -16.27 -6.73
CA THR A 84 -10.86 -14.99 -7.44
C THR A 84 -10.51 -13.78 -6.57
N TRP A 85 -10.49 -13.94 -5.25
CA TRP A 85 -10.05 -12.92 -4.31
C TRP A 85 -9.46 -13.56 -3.04
N ILE A 86 -8.59 -12.82 -2.37
CA ILE A 86 -7.94 -13.23 -1.12
C ILE A 86 -8.21 -12.13 -0.09
N ALA A 87 -8.71 -12.53 1.07
CA ALA A 87 -9.04 -11.60 2.14
C ALA A 87 -7.79 -10.86 2.68
N PRO A 88 -7.96 -9.66 3.25
CA PRO A 88 -6.93 -9.06 4.08
C PRO A 88 -6.45 -10.06 5.14
N GLU A 89 -5.16 -10.03 5.45
CA GLU A 89 -4.54 -10.86 6.50
C GLU A 89 -4.63 -12.39 6.28
N ALA A 90 -4.97 -12.86 5.08
CA ALA A 90 -5.18 -14.30 4.83
C ALA A 90 -3.98 -15.18 5.19
N PHE A 91 -2.75 -14.67 5.08
CA PHE A 91 -1.50 -15.34 5.46
C PHE A 91 -0.72 -14.57 6.54
N TYR A 92 -1.40 -13.70 7.29
CA TYR A 92 -0.76 -12.83 8.28
C TYR A 92 0.14 -13.59 9.24
N ARG A 93 1.45 -13.21 9.27
CA ARG A 93 2.50 -13.82 10.10
C ARG A 93 2.63 -15.34 9.94
N ASN A 94 2.48 -15.84 8.74
CA ASN A 94 2.82 -17.22 8.45
C ASN A 94 4.35 -17.35 8.33
N GLU A 95 4.99 -17.71 9.43
CA GLU A 95 6.45 -17.74 9.58
C GLU A 95 7.10 -19.00 8.96
N THR A 96 6.34 -19.88 8.32
CA THR A 96 6.83 -21.10 7.68
C THR A 96 6.76 -21.06 6.16
N LEU A 97 5.95 -20.13 5.62
CA LEU A 97 5.69 -19.99 4.18
C LEU A 97 6.94 -19.49 3.44
N LYS A 98 7.53 -20.33 2.59
CA LYS A 98 8.69 -19.98 1.75
C LYS A 98 8.29 -19.55 0.35
N ASN A 99 7.31 -20.23 -0.21
CA ASN A 99 6.82 -19.97 -1.55
C ASN A 99 5.29 -20.01 -1.57
N VAL A 100 4.67 -19.05 -2.25
CA VAL A 100 3.23 -19.03 -2.51
C VAL A 100 2.98 -18.83 -3.99
N LYS A 101 2.16 -19.69 -4.57
CA LYS A 101 1.63 -19.51 -5.92
C LYS A 101 0.27 -18.85 -5.80
N LEU A 102 0.19 -17.60 -6.23
CA LEU A 102 -1.05 -16.82 -6.26
C LEU A 102 -1.87 -17.18 -7.51
N PRO A 103 -3.22 -17.29 -7.40
CA PRO A 103 -4.06 -17.63 -8.53
C PRO A 103 -4.11 -16.52 -9.57
N SER A 104 -4.24 -16.89 -10.84
CA SER A 104 -4.14 -15.94 -11.97
C SER A 104 -5.30 -14.93 -12.07
N LYS A 105 -6.44 -15.21 -11.42
CA LYS A 105 -7.67 -14.43 -11.53
C LYS A 105 -7.79 -13.29 -10.53
N ILE A 106 -6.98 -13.25 -9.48
CA ILE A 106 -7.05 -12.16 -8.50
C ILE A 106 -6.67 -10.83 -9.14
N THR A 107 -7.37 -9.77 -8.75
CA THR A 107 -7.14 -8.42 -9.27
C THR A 107 -6.49 -7.49 -8.26
N THR A 108 -6.49 -7.89 -6.99
CA THR A 108 -5.87 -7.16 -5.87
C THR A 108 -5.14 -8.11 -4.94
N ILE A 109 -4.08 -7.62 -4.30
CA ILE A 109 -3.51 -8.20 -3.10
C ILE A 109 -3.89 -7.24 -1.99
N GLU A 110 -4.70 -7.71 -1.05
CA GLU A 110 -5.32 -6.86 -0.03
C GLU A 110 -4.33 -6.45 1.09
N GLU A 111 -4.79 -5.56 2.00
CA GLU A 111 -4.02 -5.09 3.15
C GLU A 111 -3.53 -6.27 4.00
N ASN A 112 -2.26 -6.25 4.41
CA ASN A 112 -1.61 -7.24 5.28
C ASN A 112 -1.71 -8.69 4.80
N THR A 113 -2.07 -8.97 3.56
CA THR A 113 -2.33 -10.35 3.07
C THR A 113 -1.20 -11.32 3.42
N LEU A 114 0.06 -10.89 3.24
CA LEU A 114 1.28 -11.67 3.52
C LEU A 114 2.19 -10.94 4.52
N TYR A 115 1.64 -10.02 5.33
CA TYR A 115 2.40 -9.31 6.35
C TYR A 115 3.12 -10.28 7.28
N GLY A 116 4.43 -10.05 7.50
CA GLY A 116 5.21 -10.85 8.44
C GLY A 116 5.45 -12.31 8.03
N CYS A 117 5.28 -12.66 6.75
CA CYS A 117 5.72 -13.96 6.22
C CYS A 117 7.26 -13.95 6.12
N SER A 118 7.93 -14.08 7.29
CA SER A 118 9.36 -13.85 7.44
C SER A 118 10.25 -14.81 6.66
N GLU A 119 9.74 -16.00 6.29
CA GLU A 119 10.44 -17.01 5.49
C GLU A 119 10.11 -16.95 3.99
N LEU A 120 9.25 -16.03 3.54
CA LEU A 120 8.88 -15.90 2.13
C LEU A 120 10.07 -15.42 1.29
N GLU A 121 10.55 -16.25 0.36
CA GLU A 121 11.78 -15.97 -0.41
C GLU A 121 11.52 -15.24 -1.73
N ALA A 122 10.43 -15.60 -2.41
CA ALA A 122 10.07 -15.03 -3.70
C ALA A 122 8.56 -14.97 -3.90
N VAL A 123 8.09 -14.02 -4.70
CA VAL A 123 6.70 -13.94 -5.12
C VAL A 123 6.57 -13.47 -6.56
N ILE A 124 5.65 -14.09 -7.30
CA ILE A 124 5.22 -13.66 -8.63
C ILE A 124 3.83 -13.06 -8.48
N ILE A 125 3.70 -11.77 -8.76
CA ILE A 125 2.42 -11.05 -8.76
C ILE A 125 1.72 -11.36 -10.09
N PRO A 126 0.50 -11.93 -10.08
CA PRO A 126 -0.23 -12.25 -11.31
C PRO A 126 -0.48 -11.06 -12.22
N ASP A 127 -0.54 -11.29 -13.53
CA ASP A 127 -0.70 -10.25 -14.54
C ASP A 127 -2.01 -9.44 -14.39
N GLN A 128 -3.05 -10.00 -13.79
CA GLN A 128 -4.34 -9.33 -13.57
C GLN A 128 -4.35 -8.40 -12.35
N VAL A 129 -3.36 -8.50 -11.47
CA VAL A 129 -3.29 -7.66 -10.26
C VAL A 129 -3.05 -6.22 -10.63
N THR A 130 -3.96 -5.34 -10.19
CA THR A 130 -3.91 -3.90 -10.44
C THR A 130 -3.44 -3.10 -9.22
N MET A 131 -3.55 -3.66 -8.02
CA MET A 131 -3.20 -3.00 -6.77
C MET A 131 -2.57 -3.99 -5.78
N ILE A 132 -1.50 -3.55 -5.13
CA ILE A 132 -0.93 -4.18 -3.95
C ILE A 132 -1.28 -3.31 -2.75
N GLY A 133 -1.99 -3.89 -1.79
CA GLY A 133 -2.55 -3.26 -0.60
C GLY A 133 -1.48 -2.79 0.40
N LYS A 134 -1.94 -2.04 1.38
CA LYS A 134 -1.11 -1.52 2.45
C LYS A 134 -0.46 -2.67 3.22
N SER A 135 0.85 -2.56 3.48
CA SER A 135 1.66 -3.54 4.22
C SER A 135 1.51 -5.00 3.73
N ALA A 136 1.13 -5.22 2.46
CA ALA A 136 0.80 -6.56 1.95
C ALA A 136 1.98 -7.56 2.07
N PHE A 137 3.22 -7.09 1.97
CA PHE A 137 4.46 -7.87 2.11
C PHE A 137 5.42 -7.24 3.14
N ASP A 138 4.92 -6.33 3.99
CA ASP A 138 5.75 -5.72 5.03
C ASP A 138 6.25 -6.80 6.01
N GLU A 139 7.48 -6.65 6.52
CA GLU A 139 8.16 -7.65 7.35
C GLU A 139 8.40 -9.03 6.70
N CYS A 140 8.30 -9.17 5.38
CA CYS A 140 8.80 -10.35 4.66
C CYS A 140 10.34 -10.26 4.55
N THR A 141 11.03 -10.45 5.65
CA THR A 141 12.44 -10.07 5.83
C THR A 141 13.44 -10.83 4.96
N VAL A 142 13.08 -11.99 4.45
CA VAL A 142 13.92 -12.77 3.53
C VAL A 142 13.47 -12.69 2.06
N LEU A 143 12.42 -11.93 1.74
CA LEU A 143 11.91 -11.77 0.37
C LEU A 143 12.96 -11.09 -0.52
N LYS A 144 13.56 -11.87 -1.41
CA LYS A 144 14.68 -11.47 -2.29
C LYS A 144 14.24 -11.12 -3.70
N SER A 145 13.13 -11.70 -4.15
CA SER A 145 12.67 -11.59 -5.53
C SER A 145 11.18 -11.32 -5.61
N VAL A 146 10.83 -10.26 -6.35
CA VAL A 146 9.45 -9.92 -6.69
C VAL A 146 9.37 -9.71 -8.19
N THR A 147 8.49 -10.48 -8.84
CA THR A 147 8.12 -10.24 -10.25
C THR A 147 6.75 -9.58 -10.27
N PHE A 148 6.68 -8.35 -10.77
CA PHE A 148 5.43 -7.59 -10.85
C PHE A 148 4.64 -7.95 -12.12
N GLY A 149 3.33 -8.16 -11.98
CA GLY A 149 2.40 -8.35 -13.09
C GLY A 149 2.26 -7.10 -13.96
N LYS A 150 1.86 -7.28 -15.21
CA LYS A 150 1.81 -6.22 -16.24
C LYS A 150 0.71 -5.19 -16.01
N SER A 151 -0.38 -5.57 -15.33
CA SER A 151 -1.54 -4.68 -15.09
C SER A 151 -1.40 -3.84 -13.82
N LEU A 152 -0.33 -4.00 -13.05
CA LEU A 152 -0.14 -3.32 -11.78
C LEU A 152 -0.12 -1.80 -11.96
N LYS A 153 -0.94 -1.09 -11.16
CA LYS A 153 -1.13 0.36 -11.21
C LYS A 153 -0.76 1.07 -9.92
N VAL A 154 -1.02 0.43 -8.77
CA VAL A 154 -0.83 1.06 -7.46
C VAL A 154 -0.09 0.13 -6.53
N ILE A 155 0.95 0.66 -5.87
CA ILE A 155 1.62 0.05 -4.73
C ILE A 155 1.35 0.95 -3.54
N LYS A 156 0.61 0.43 -2.55
CA LYS A 156 0.12 1.16 -1.38
C LYS A 156 1.19 1.36 -0.32
N ASP A 157 0.81 2.09 0.74
CA ASP A 157 1.68 2.40 1.88
C ASP A 157 2.33 1.15 2.46
N HIS A 158 3.66 1.17 2.65
CA HIS A 158 4.47 0.12 3.25
C HIS A 158 4.36 -1.26 2.61
N ALA A 159 3.81 -1.37 1.39
CA ALA A 159 3.51 -2.67 0.75
C ALA A 159 4.70 -3.64 0.71
N PHE A 160 5.92 -3.16 0.60
CA PHE A 160 7.18 -3.91 0.62
C PHE A 160 8.18 -3.30 1.61
N ALA A 161 7.72 -2.82 2.76
CA ALA A 161 8.65 -2.33 3.76
C ALA A 161 9.40 -3.49 4.42
N SER A 162 10.62 -3.23 4.89
CA SER A 162 11.45 -4.21 5.62
C SER A 162 11.74 -5.53 4.89
N VAL A 163 11.60 -5.57 3.56
CA VAL A 163 11.96 -6.74 2.73
C VAL A 163 13.45 -6.73 2.35
N ASN A 164 13.95 -7.79 1.71
CA ASN A 164 15.36 -7.93 1.30
C ASN A 164 15.55 -7.94 -0.23
N ILE A 165 14.64 -7.29 -0.97
CA ILE A 165 14.73 -7.23 -2.44
C ILE A 165 15.89 -6.34 -2.90
N ARG A 166 16.53 -6.77 -4.01
CA ARG A 166 17.61 -6.00 -4.65
C ARG A 166 17.43 -6.00 -6.16
N ASN A 167 17.78 -4.86 -6.81
CA ASN A 167 17.76 -4.76 -8.27
C ASN A 167 16.44 -5.21 -8.90
N PHE A 168 15.36 -4.49 -8.62
CA PHE A 168 14.05 -4.81 -9.16
C PHE A 168 13.56 -3.78 -10.18
N THR A 169 12.54 -4.18 -10.96
CA THR A 169 11.98 -3.37 -12.04
C THR A 169 10.55 -2.97 -11.71
N ILE A 170 10.28 -1.69 -11.79
CA ILE A 170 8.93 -1.12 -11.71
C ILE A 170 8.33 -1.14 -13.13
N PRO A 171 7.23 -1.87 -13.36
CA PRO A 171 6.63 -2.02 -14.69
C PRO A 171 6.05 -0.71 -15.23
N SER A 172 5.86 -0.64 -16.53
CA SER A 172 5.42 0.57 -17.24
C SER A 172 4.02 1.06 -16.88
N GLY A 173 3.19 0.19 -16.31
CA GLY A 173 1.79 0.48 -15.97
C GLY A 173 1.57 1.24 -14.68
N ILE A 174 2.58 1.34 -13.81
CA ILE A 174 2.45 1.91 -12.47
C ILE A 174 2.06 3.39 -12.55
N GLN A 175 0.99 3.73 -11.85
CA GLN A 175 0.50 5.11 -11.72
C GLN A 175 0.92 5.75 -10.40
N LYS A 176 0.94 4.96 -9.31
CA LYS A 176 1.18 5.46 -7.96
C LYS A 176 2.01 4.49 -7.13
N ILE A 177 3.03 5.02 -6.45
CA ILE A 177 3.78 4.36 -5.38
C ILE A 177 3.63 5.24 -4.13
N GLU A 178 3.04 4.68 -3.09
CA GLU A 178 2.67 5.43 -1.89
C GLU A 178 3.78 5.47 -0.84
N THR A 179 3.49 6.13 0.29
CA THR A 179 4.40 6.36 1.43
C THR A 179 5.02 5.05 1.91
N GLY A 180 6.34 5.05 2.09
CA GLY A 180 7.05 3.92 2.65
C GLY A 180 6.95 2.60 1.87
N ALA A 181 6.40 2.61 0.64
CA ALA A 181 6.13 1.39 -0.13
C ALA A 181 7.33 0.43 -0.23
N PHE A 182 8.55 0.95 -0.18
CA PHE A 182 9.82 0.22 -0.16
C PHE A 182 10.74 0.73 0.97
N ALA A 183 10.15 1.02 2.15
CA ALA A 183 10.89 1.54 3.29
C ALA A 183 11.76 0.49 3.97
N GLY A 184 12.83 0.93 4.66
CA GLY A 184 13.63 0.06 5.53
C GLY A 184 14.44 -1.02 4.82
N ILE A 185 14.66 -0.92 3.51
CA ILE A 185 15.40 -1.93 2.74
C ILE A 185 16.89 -1.58 2.72
N ASN A 186 17.71 -2.48 3.21
CA ASN A 186 19.16 -2.31 3.20
C ASN A 186 19.75 -2.69 1.84
N GLN A 187 20.53 -1.76 1.24
CA GLN A 187 21.25 -2.00 -0.02
C GLN A 187 20.36 -2.43 -1.19
N ILE A 188 19.31 -1.67 -1.48
CA ILE A 188 18.38 -1.95 -2.59
C ILE A 188 19.13 -2.17 -3.92
N GLY A 189 20.17 -1.36 -4.22
CA GLY A 189 20.84 -1.39 -5.52
C GLY A 189 20.04 -0.64 -6.59
N THR A 190 19.78 -1.27 -7.74
CA THR A 190 19.15 -0.59 -8.88
C THR A 190 17.64 -0.83 -8.91
N VAL A 191 16.87 0.25 -8.90
CA VAL A 191 15.43 0.24 -9.17
C VAL A 191 15.22 0.81 -10.58
N THR A 192 14.76 -0.03 -11.51
CA THR A 192 14.57 0.34 -12.91
C THR A 192 13.11 0.66 -13.19
N PHE A 193 12.83 1.85 -13.69
CA PHE A 193 11.49 2.23 -14.15
C PHE A 193 11.34 1.96 -15.66
N GLU A 194 10.39 1.11 -16.03
CA GLU A 194 10.11 0.78 -17.43
C GLU A 194 9.15 1.76 -18.11
N GLY A 195 8.41 2.54 -17.34
CA GLY A 195 7.45 3.53 -17.80
C GLY A 195 7.40 4.77 -16.93
N SER A 196 6.66 5.77 -17.40
CA SER A 196 6.42 7.00 -16.64
C SER A 196 5.42 6.70 -15.51
N THR A 197 5.88 6.79 -14.27
CA THR A 197 5.03 6.74 -13.08
C THR A 197 4.51 8.13 -12.79
N LYS A 198 3.19 8.29 -12.63
CA LYS A 198 2.59 9.61 -12.41
C LYS A 198 2.94 10.18 -11.04
N TYR A 199 3.03 9.34 -10.04
CA TYR A 199 3.28 9.71 -8.66
C TYR A 199 4.16 8.69 -7.95
N VAL A 200 5.20 9.15 -7.31
CA VAL A 200 6.00 8.39 -6.34
C VAL A 200 6.09 9.23 -5.08
N ALA A 201 5.66 8.71 -3.94
CA ALA A 201 5.79 9.40 -2.68
C ALA A 201 7.26 9.69 -2.37
N ALA A 202 7.55 10.87 -1.82
CA ALA A 202 8.91 11.30 -1.53
C ALA A 202 9.63 10.38 -0.54
N ASP A 203 8.87 9.77 0.32
CA ASP A 203 9.27 8.83 1.36
C ASP A 203 9.03 7.35 0.98
N ALA A 204 8.69 7.07 -0.30
CA ALA A 204 8.47 5.70 -0.77
C ALA A 204 9.63 4.74 -0.43
N PHE A 205 10.86 5.25 -0.35
CA PHE A 205 12.07 4.52 -0.02
C PHE A 205 12.72 5.00 1.30
N MET A 206 11.91 5.51 2.23
CA MET A 206 12.44 6.04 3.50
C MET A 206 13.24 4.99 4.27
N ASN A 207 14.32 5.42 4.93
CA ASN A 207 15.23 4.55 5.68
C ASN A 207 15.88 3.41 4.86
N SER A 208 15.79 3.46 3.54
CA SER A 208 16.44 2.51 2.66
C SER A 208 17.79 3.04 2.17
N THR A 209 18.73 2.16 1.91
CA THR A 209 20.12 2.51 1.55
C THR A 209 20.52 1.93 0.20
N GLY A 210 21.60 2.47 -0.41
CA GLY A 210 22.21 1.95 -1.62
C GLY A 210 21.36 2.07 -2.89
N ILE A 211 20.38 2.98 -2.91
CA ILE A 211 19.41 3.11 -4.00
C ILE A 211 20.01 3.81 -5.21
N LYS A 212 19.87 3.20 -6.38
CA LYS A 212 20.11 3.81 -7.69
C LYS A 212 18.85 3.74 -8.53
N LEU A 213 18.20 4.87 -8.78
CA LEU A 213 17.05 4.95 -9.69
C LEU A 213 17.54 5.04 -11.14
N VAL A 214 16.98 4.20 -12.00
CA VAL A 214 17.28 4.15 -13.43
C VAL A 214 15.97 4.21 -14.20
N TYR A 215 15.89 5.16 -15.14
CA TYR A 215 14.75 5.31 -16.03
C TYR A 215 15.15 4.85 -17.44
N LYS A 216 14.34 4.02 -18.09
CA LYS A 216 14.58 3.67 -19.49
C LYS A 216 14.56 4.93 -20.36
N LYS A 217 15.34 4.89 -21.47
CA LYS A 217 15.49 6.03 -22.40
C LYS A 217 14.12 6.53 -22.86
N GLY A 218 13.89 7.85 -22.76
CA GLY A 218 12.63 8.50 -23.15
C GLY A 218 11.58 8.58 -22.05
N ILE A 219 11.82 7.99 -20.88
CA ILE A 219 10.91 8.06 -19.73
C ILE A 219 11.25 9.30 -18.90
N LYS A 220 10.24 10.09 -18.57
CA LYS A 220 10.37 11.22 -17.64
C LYS A 220 10.39 10.68 -16.21
N GLU A 221 11.27 11.27 -15.38
CA GLU A 221 11.28 10.99 -13.94
C GLU A 221 9.87 11.23 -13.35
N ALA A 222 9.48 10.37 -12.40
CA ALA A 222 8.23 10.52 -11.70
C ALA A 222 8.17 11.86 -10.96
N GLN A 223 7.01 12.49 -10.94
CA GLN A 223 6.79 13.62 -10.06
C GLN A 223 6.66 13.09 -8.63
N THR A 224 7.60 13.47 -7.78
CA THR A 224 7.55 13.19 -6.34
C THR A 224 6.85 14.33 -5.63
N GLU A 225 5.72 14.07 -5.00
CA GLU A 225 5.10 15.01 -4.07
C GLU A 225 5.51 14.63 -2.64
N LEU A 226 6.13 15.57 -1.93
CA LEU A 226 6.41 15.40 -0.51
C LEU A 226 5.07 15.36 0.25
N SER A 227 4.87 14.35 1.09
CA SER A 227 3.70 14.32 1.95
C SER A 227 3.71 15.51 2.92
N TYR A 228 2.53 15.99 3.31
CA TYR A 228 2.42 17.15 4.19
C TYR A 228 3.11 16.99 5.55
N ASP A 229 3.25 15.77 6.01
CA ASP A 229 3.84 15.44 7.31
C ASP A 229 5.35 15.68 7.37
N TYR A 230 6.01 15.74 6.20
CA TYR A 230 7.46 15.95 6.07
C TYR A 230 7.85 17.36 5.63
N ILE A 231 6.87 18.24 5.36
CA ILE A 231 7.10 19.62 4.97
C ILE A 231 6.62 20.56 6.08
N ILE A 232 7.54 21.20 6.75
CA ILE A 232 7.22 22.25 7.72
C ILE A 232 7.46 23.61 7.06
N ALA A 233 6.37 24.31 6.75
CA ALA A 233 6.43 25.69 6.27
C ALA A 233 6.06 26.66 7.40
N ARG A 234 7.00 27.51 7.81
CA ARG A 234 6.78 28.52 8.85
C ARG A 234 6.96 29.92 8.28
N LYS A 235 6.05 30.83 8.67
CA LYS A 235 6.22 32.25 8.38
C LYS A 235 7.46 32.76 9.13
N ASN A 236 8.40 33.34 8.39
CA ASN A 236 9.64 33.89 8.91
C ASN A 236 9.73 35.36 8.52
N GLY A 237 9.13 36.20 9.32
CA GLY A 237 9.01 37.66 9.06
C GLY A 237 8.00 37.99 7.95
N ASN A 238 7.97 39.27 7.53
CA ASN A 238 7.03 39.73 6.52
C ASN A 238 7.34 39.15 5.15
N ASN A 239 6.37 38.43 4.58
CA ASN A 239 6.46 37.81 3.24
C ASN A 239 7.57 36.77 3.06
N LYS A 240 8.18 36.27 4.15
CA LYS A 240 9.15 35.17 4.10
C LYS A 240 8.49 33.89 4.59
N VAL A 241 8.75 32.79 3.86
CA VAL A 241 8.38 31.42 4.28
C VAL A 241 9.67 30.61 4.33
N ARG A 242 9.95 30.03 5.49
CA ARG A 242 10.98 29.01 5.64
C ARG A 242 10.31 27.66 5.54
N THR A 243 10.80 26.84 4.63
CA THR A 243 10.33 25.48 4.40
C THR A 243 11.46 24.52 4.77
N THR A 244 11.17 23.52 5.57
CA THR A 244 12.07 22.42 5.89
C THR A 244 11.40 21.10 5.53
N TRP A 245 12.17 20.14 5.08
CA TRP A 245 11.70 18.79 4.72
C TRP A 245 12.79 17.76 5.00
N GLN A 246 12.41 16.50 5.08
CA GLN A 246 13.37 15.40 5.11
C GLN A 246 13.95 15.18 3.72
N PRO A 247 15.28 15.04 3.59
CA PRO A 247 15.90 14.72 2.31
C PRO A 247 15.38 13.38 1.77
N VAL A 248 15.02 13.37 0.49
CA VAL A 248 14.62 12.15 -0.22
C VAL A 248 15.88 11.49 -0.78
N SER A 249 16.07 10.21 -0.46
CA SER A 249 17.21 9.44 -0.98
C SER A 249 17.10 9.33 -2.51
N GLY A 250 18.20 9.64 -3.21
CA GLY A 250 18.22 9.61 -4.67
C GLY A 250 17.65 10.83 -5.39
N ALA A 251 17.09 11.81 -4.67
CA ALA A 251 16.58 13.03 -5.28
C ALA A 251 17.72 13.86 -5.92
N ASN A 252 17.52 14.30 -7.17
CA ASN A 252 18.46 15.20 -7.86
C ASN A 252 18.24 16.68 -7.50
N GLY A 253 17.16 16.99 -6.79
CA GLY A 253 16.77 18.32 -6.34
C GLY A 253 15.30 18.37 -5.99
N TYR A 254 14.82 19.54 -5.57
CA TYR A 254 13.44 19.76 -5.16
C TYR A 254 12.84 20.94 -5.87
N GLN A 255 11.55 20.83 -6.20
CA GLN A 255 10.77 21.95 -6.68
C GLN A 255 9.70 22.31 -5.64
N LEU A 256 9.83 23.47 -5.03
CA LEU A 256 8.85 23.97 -4.06
C LEU A 256 7.86 24.89 -4.77
N LYS A 257 6.58 24.59 -4.71
CA LYS A 257 5.51 25.45 -5.20
C LYS A 257 4.75 26.05 -4.03
N PHE A 258 4.48 27.33 -4.09
CA PHE A 258 3.76 28.08 -3.06
C PHE A 258 2.44 28.56 -3.63
N SER A 259 1.34 28.32 -2.92
CA SER A 259 -0.01 28.73 -3.31
C SER A 259 -0.82 29.14 -2.07
N THR A 260 -1.80 29.99 -2.26
CA THR A 260 -2.85 30.27 -1.26
C THR A 260 -4.07 29.37 -1.47
N ASP A 261 -4.12 28.62 -2.57
CA ASP A 261 -5.17 27.69 -2.91
C ASP A 261 -4.72 26.24 -2.61
N LYS A 262 -5.48 25.52 -1.79
CA LYS A 262 -5.20 24.12 -1.42
C LYS A 262 -5.09 23.18 -2.63
N LYS A 263 -5.73 23.50 -3.74
CA LYS A 263 -5.67 22.73 -4.98
C LYS A 263 -4.55 23.17 -5.93
N PHE A 264 -3.69 24.10 -5.51
CA PHE A 264 -2.59 24.67 -6.29
C PHE A 264 -2.98 25.15 -7.72
N LYS A 265 -4.24 25.54 -7.93
CA LYS A 265 -4.72 26.10 -9.19
C LYS A 265 -4.00 27.40 -9.57
N LYS A 266 -3.55 28.16 -8.55
CA LYS A 266 -2.79 29.40 -8.72
C LYS A 266 -1.49 29.34 -7.97
N VAL A 267 -0.42 28.95 -8.64
CA VAL A 267 0.93 28.95 -8.07
C VAL A 267 1.44 30.39 -8.00
N LEU A 268 1.77 30.86 -6.80
CA LEU A 268 2.32 32.18 -6.55
C LEU A 268 3.83 32.23 -6.82
N LYS A 269 4.53 31.15 -6.51
CA LYS A 269 5.97 31.05 -6.68
C LYS A 269 6.41 29.58 -6.79
N THR A 270 7.42 29.36 -7.62
CA THR A 270 8.15 28.10 -7.71
C THR A 270 9.61 28.36 -7.37
N VAL A 271 10.22 27.51 -6.56
CA VAL A 271 11.64 27.56 -6.18
C VAL A 271 12.27 26.19 -6.48
N MET A 272 13.36 26.21 -7.24
CA MET A 272 14.19 25.03 -7.45
C MET A 272 15.27 24.97 -6.38
N VAL A 273 15.44 23.86 -5.73
CA VAL A 273 16.44 23.62 -4.66
C VAL A 273 17.34 22.46 -5.07
N LYS A 274 18.65 22.64 -4.89
CA LYS A 274 19.64 21.60 -5.24
C LYS A 274 19.51 20.36 -4.36
N LYS A 275 20.01 19.24 -4.86
CA LYS A 275 20.11 17.99 -4.11
C LYS A 275 20.88 18.21 -2.78
N ASN A 276 20.60 17.39 -1.79
CA ASN A 276 21.19 17.45 -0.45
C ASN A 276 20.84 18.71 0.39
N VAL A 277 19.88 19.49 -0.03
CA VAL A 277 19.37 20.63 0.74
C VAL A 277 18.02 20.26 1.30
N SER A 278 17.85 20.39 2.63
CA SER A 278 16.62 20.02 3.36
C SER A 278 15.82 21.23 3.83
N ASN A 279 16.22 22.44 3.44
CA ASN A 279 15.50 23.66 3.76
C ASN A 279 15.67 24.74 2.69
N ALA A 280 14.69 25.62 2.60
CA ALA A 280 14.76 26.81 1.79
C ALA A 280 13.98 27.97 2.46
N THR A 281 14.52 29.17 2.34
CA THR A 281 13.79 30.39 2.70
C THR A 281 13.47 31.16 1.43
N THR A 282 12.22 31.48 1.21
CA THR A 282 11.80 32.25 0.03
C THR A 282 10.85 33.38 0.40
N TYR A 283 10.82 34.39 -0.45
CA TYR A 283 9.84 35.48 -0.36
C TYR A 283 8.61 35.08 -1.17
N VAL A 284 7.45 35.05 -0.52
CA VAL A 284 6.16 34.84 -1.19
C VAL A 284 5.36 36.14 -0.99
N LYS A 285 5.32 36.96 -2.03
CA LYS A 285 4.47 38.15 -2.03
C LYS A 285 3.01 37.75 -2.17
N ASN A 286 2.22 37.99 -1.13
CA ASN A 286 0.77 37.94 -1.26
C ASN A 286 0.37 39.17 -2.09
N LYS A 287 0.00 39.00 -3.35
CA LYS A 287 -0.70 40.08 -4.06
C LYS A 287 -2.12 40.08 -3.48
N LYS A 288 -2.42 41.15 -2.72
CA LYS A 288 -3.78 41.53 -2.33
C LYS A 288 -4.65 41.67 -3.59
#